data_1c598b356d6e36ccb5becb653a96147c
#
_entry.id   1c598b356d6e36ccb5becb653a96147c
#
_cell.length_a   1.000
_cell.length_b   1.000
_cell.length_c   1.000
_cell.angle_alpha   90.00
_cell.angle_beta   90.00
_cell.angle_gamma   90.00
#
_symmetry.space_group_name_H-M   'P 1'
#
loop_
_entity.id
_entity.type
_entity.pdbx_description
1 polymer ?
#
loop_
_entity_poly.entity_id
_entity_poly.type
_entity_poly.pdbx_seq_one_letter_code
_entity_poly.pdbx_strand_id
1 'polypeptide(L)'
;MVEMVVVVVILGVLAMAVVPRMVSTRGREVQATAQRLADLLTIAARRDSLLSQRIAVEYDARDGQLRLMTLHVPEPDSGGAAVWKPDALAPAAGIGNARVLEAWMDGSSLDPKQWRVELPQNQMRPAISMVLADASGRNLWRVDLAPRATRAVVTAGQQVAREGLEGSEFIDLDASGQGVTPW
;
A
#
# COMPACT_ATOMS: atom_id res chain seq x y z
N MET A 1 13.37 0.43 54.57
CA MET A 1 12.47 1.43 53.92
C MET A 1 13.17 2.17 52.74
N VAL A 2 14.39 2.67 52.94
CA VAL A 2 15.16 3.37 51.87
C VAL A 2 15.42 2.48 50.66
N GLU A 3 15.67 1.20 50.85
CA GLU A 3 15.99 0.21 49.79
C GLU A 3 14.82 0.01 48.81
N MET A 4 13.58 -0.02 49.30
CA MET A 4 12.38 -0.10 48.42
C MET A 4 12.21 1.16 47.58
N VAL A 5 12.51 2.32 48.12
CA VAL A 5 12.42 3.60 47.35
C VAL A 5 13.44 3.63 46.23
N VAL A 6 14.66 3.16 46.49
CA VAL A 6 15.73 3.07 45.47
C VAL A 6 15.34 2.12 44.33
N VAL A 7 14.76 0.95 44.65
CA VAL A 7 14.31 -0.02 43.63
C VAL A 7 13.19 0.57 42.78
N VAL A 8 12.23 1.25 43.34
CA VAL A 8 11.13 1.90 42.60
C VAL A 8 11.66 3.00 41.68
N VAL A 9 12.61 3.81 42.14
CA VAL A 9 13.24 4.86 41.33
C VAL A 9 14.00 4.25 40.15
N ILE A 10 14.80 3.20 40.39
CA ILE A 10 15.53 2.51 39.31
C ILE A 10 14.56 1.90 38.28
N LEU A 11 13.49 1.24 38.72
CA LEU A 11 12.47 0.71 37.84
C LEU A 11 11.75 1.81 37.05
N GLY A 12 11.46 2.96 37.67
CA GLY A 12 10.88 4.11 37.01
C GLY A 12 11.77 4.67 35.91
N VAL A 13 13.07 4.83 36.18
CA VAL A 13 14.06 5.29 35.19
C VAL A 13 14.23 4.29 34.04
N LEU A 14 14.28 2.98 34.34
CA LEU A 14 14.34 1.94 33.33
C LEU A 14 13.07 1.92 32.46
N ALA A 15 11.90 2.05 33.06
CA ALA A 15 10.64 2.14 32.33
C ALA A 15 10.61 3.36 31.38
N MET A 16 11.04 4.52 31.84
CA MET A 16 11.16 5.73 31.00
C MET A 16 12.12 5.56 29.83
N ALA A 17 13.18 4.78 29.98
CA ALA A 17 14.15 4.55 28.90
C ALA A 17 13.70 3.48 27.89
N VAL A 18 12.93 2.46 28.34
CA VAL A 18 12.56 1.30 27.53
C VAL A 18 11.26 1.55 26.75
N VAL A 19 10.26 2.17 27.39
CA VAL A 19 8.94 2.41 26.77
C VAL A 19 9.01 3.19 25.46
N PRO A 20 9.75 4.30 25.32
CA PRO A 20 9.84 5.04 24.06
C PRO A 20 10.47 4.22 22.93
N ARG A 21 11.41 3.34 23.25
CA ARG A 21 12.08 2.50 22.24
C ARG A 21 11.14 1.44 21.67
N MET A 22 10.26 0.87 22.48
CA MET A 22 9.28 -0.12 22.01
C MET A 22 8.21 0.51 21.11
N VAL A 23 7.81 1.75 21.34
CA VAL A 23 6.85 2.46 20.49
C VAL A 23 7.45 2.80 19.12
N SER A 24 8.73 3.17 19.06
CA SER A 24 9.40 3.55 17.80
C SER A 24 9.63 2.36 16.84
N THR A 25 9.72 1.13 17.34
CA THR A 25 9.93 -0.06 16.50
C THR A 25 8.68 -0.44 15.70
N ARG A 26 7.48 -0.27 16.26
CA ARG A 26 6.21 -0.60 15.58
C ARG A 26 5.94 0.28 14.36
N GLY A 27 6.23 1.57 14.44
CA GLY A 27 6.10 2.47 13.30
C GLY A 27 7.05 2.12 12.15
N ARG A 28 8.28 1.70 12.46
CA ARG A 28 9.27 1.26 11.47
C ARG A 28 8.85 -0.04 10.77
N GLU A 29 8.20 -0.94 11.47
CA GLU A 29 7.71 -2.20 10.90
C GLU A 29 6.62 -1.95 9.85
N VAL A 30 5.64 -1.09 10.14
CA VAL A 30 4.60 -0.72 9.16
C VAL A 30 5.20 0.02 7.98
N GLN A 31 6.16 0.92 8.21
CA GLN A 31 6.89 1.60 7.15
C GLN A 31 7.61 0.59 6.23
N ALA A 32 8.33 -0.36 6.81
CA ALA A 32 9.02 -1.40 6.04
C ALA A 32 8.03 -2.28 5.25
N THR A 33 6.85 -2.52 5.81
CA THR A 33 5.76 -3.22 5.13
C THR A 33 5.22 -2.40 3.97
N ALA A 34 4.93 -1.12 4.17
CA ALA A 34 4.48 -0.22 3.11
C ALA A 34 5.51 -0.16 1.96
N GLN A 35 6.80 -0.14 2.28
CA GLN A 35 7.85 -0.15 1.27
C GLN A 35 7.85 -1.46 0.46
N ARG A 36 7.73 -2.63 1.11
CA ARG A 36 7.62 -3.92 0.40
C ARG A 36 6.43 -3.99 -0.54
N LEU A 37 5.28 -3.46 -0.12
CA LEU A 37 4.09 -3.37 -0.97
C LEU A 37 4.31 -2.43 -2.15
N ALA A 38 4.94 -1.28 -1.92
CA ALA A 38 5.31 -0.33 -2.98
C ALA A 38 6.29 -0.95 -3.99
N ASP A 39 7.24 -1.74 -3.51
CA ASP A 39 8.19 -2.45 -4.39
C ASP A 39 7.46 -3.47 -5.28
N LEU A 40 6.51 -4.25 -4.73
CA LEU A 40 5.69 -5.17 -5.51
C LEU A 40 4.82 -4.43 -6.55
N LEU A 41 4.17 -3.33 -6.17
CA LEU A 41 3.40 -2.51 -7.10
C LEU A 41 4.30 -1.89 -8.18
N THR A 42 5.53 -1.54 -7.84
CA THR A 42 6.54 -1.06 -8.79
C THR A 42 6.93 -2.14 -9.79
N ILE A 43 7.10 -3.40 -9.33
CA ILE A 43 7.33 -4.54 -10.21
C ILE A 43 6.12 -4.75 -11.13
N ALA A 44 4.90 -4.70 -10.60
CA ALA A 44 3.67 -4.81 -11.39
C ALA A 44 3.61 -3.72 -12.47
N ALA A 45 3.90 -2.46 -12.12
CA ALA A 45 3.92 -1.34 -13.04
C ALA A 45 4.92 -1.50 -14.19
N ARG A 46 6.12 -2.00 -13.90
CA ARG A 46 7.16 -2.24 -14.91
C ARG A 46 6.78 -3.41 -15.81
N ARG A 47 6.21 -4.47 -15.26
CA ARG A 47 5.79 -5.63 -16.05
C ARG A 47 4.63 -5.33 -16.96
N ASP A 48 3.65 -4.58 -16.49
CA ASP A 48 2.54 -4.10 -17.30
C ASP A 48 3.03 -3.35 -18.55
N SER A 49 4.09 -2.57 -18.41
CA SER A 49 4.66 -1.81 -19.53
C SER A 49 5.56 -2.63 -20.50
N LEU A 50 6.07 -3.79 -20.06
CA LEU A 50 7.08 -4.56 -20.83
C LEU A 50 6.54 -5.87 -21.41
N LEU A 51 5.52 -6.46 -20.79
CA LEU A 51 5.04 -7.79 -21.13
C LEU A 51 3.68 -7.74 -21.82
N SER A 52 3.52 -8.59 -22.83
CA SER A 52 2.21 -8.85 -23.47
C SER A 52 1.33 -9.82 -22.68
N GLN A 53 1.69 -10.15 -21.45
CA GLN A 53 0.99 -11.10 -20.61
C GLN A 53 0.05 -10.36 -19.65
N ARG A 54 -1.21 -10.82 -19.52
CA ARG A 54 -2.16 -10.24 -18.59
C ARG A 54 -1.72 -10.52 -17.16
N ILE A 55 -1.63 -9.46 -16.37
CA ILE A 55 -1.24 -9.50 -14.96
C ILE A 55 -2.33 -8.87 -14.10
N ALA A 56 -2.36 -9.26 -12.83
CA ALA A 56 -3.24 -8.67 -11.83
C ALA A 56 -2.50 -8.54 -10.50
N VAL A 57 -2.91 -7.59 -9.69
CA VAL A 57 -2.49 -7.47 -8.29
C VAL A 57 -3.63 -8.01 -7.43
N GLU A 58 -3.33 -8.96 -6.57
CA GLU A 58 -4.31 -9.60 -5.68
C GLU A 58 -3.91 -9.43 -4.22
N TYR A 59 -4.87 -9.07 -3.40
CA TYR A 59 -4.73 -9.03 -1.96
C TYR A 59 -5.73 -10.00 -1.31
N ASP A 60 -5.24 -10.80 -0.35
CA ASP A 60 -6.05 -11.63 0.52
C ASP A 60 -5.63 -11.42 1.98
N ALA A 61 -6.56 -10.92 2.80
CA ALA A 61 -6.34 -10.70 4.22
C ALA A 61 -6.18 -11.99 5.02
N ARG A 62 -6.69 -13.13 4.54
CA ARG A 62 -6.54 -14.43 5.20
C ARG A 62 -5.09 -14.87 5.20
N ASP A 63 -4.42 -14.69 4.07
CA ASP A 63 -3.00 -14.97 3.93
C ASP A 63 -2.13 -13.80 4.37
N GLY A 64 -2.72 -12.61 4.52
CA GLY A 64 -2.01 -11.38 4.82
C GLY A 64 -0.96 -11.03 3.77
N GLN A 65 -1.26 -11.24 2.48
CA GLN A 65 -0.30 -11.08 1.40
C GLN A 65 -0.88 -10.32 0.21
N LEU A 66 -0.04 -9.45 -0.36
CA LEU A 66 -0.24 -8.89 -1.68
C LEU A 66 0.61 -9.71 -2.68
N ARG A 67 0.01 -10.13 -3.78
CA ARG A 67 0.64 -10.98 -4.80
C ARG A 67 0.47 -10.39 -6.19
N LEU A 68 1.47 -10.58 -7.01
CA LEU A 68 1.34 -10.41 -8.45
C LEU A 68 0.82 -11.73 -9.04
N MET A 69 -0.23 -11.65 -9.83
CA MET A 69 -0.85 -12.79 -10.51
C MET A 69 -0.64 -12.66 -12.02
N THR A 70 -0.46 -13.79 -12.67
CA THR A 70 -0.30 -13.88 -14.12
C THR A 70 -1.40 -14.77 -14.67
N LEU A 71 -2.07 -14.34 -15.75
CA LEU A 71 -3.08 -15.14 -16.42
C LEU A 71 -2.39 -16.20 -17.30
N HIS A 72 -2.55 -17.44 -16.92
CA HIS A 72 -2.11 -18.56 -17.71
C HIS A 72 -3.26 -19.04 -18.63
N VAL A 73 -3.07 -18.83 -19.91
CA VAL A 73 -4.00 -19.34 -20.95
C VAL A 73 -3.46 -20.67 -21.43
N PRO A 74 -4.18 -21.79 -21.23
CA PRO A 74 -3.73 -23.07 -21.71
C PRO A 74 -3.70 -23.11 -23.25
N GLU A 75 -2.98 -24.06 -23.81
CA GLU A 75 -2.92 -24.24 -25.27
C GLU A 75 -4.33 -24.46 -25.86
N PRO A 76 -4.60 -23.98 -27.08
CA PRO A 76 -5.93 -24.03 -27.69
C PRO A 76 -6.55 -25.43 -27.73
N ASP A 77 -5.72 -26.45 -27.86
CA ASP A 77 -6.16 -27.86 -27.98
C ASP A 77 -6.35 -28.57 -26.63
N SER A 78 -6.00 -27.94 -25.51
CA SER A 78 -6.06 -28.56 -24.18
C SER A 78 -7.43 -28.49 -23.52
N GLY A 79 -8.39 -27.73 -24.06
CA GLY A 79 -9.75 -27.57 -23.51
C GLY A 79 -9.78 -26.92 -22.12
N GLY A 80 -8.65 -26.42 -21.61
CA GLY A 80 -8.54 -25.83 -20.29
C GLY A 80 -9.03 -24.38 -20.26
N ALA A 81 -9.60 -23.96 -19.12
CA ALA A 81 -9.92 -22.55 -18.88
C ALA A 81 -8.68 -21.74 -18.49
N ALA A 82 -8.67 -20.44 -18.83
CA ALA A 82 -7.64 -19.52 -18.37
C ALA A 82 -7.67 -19.41 -16.83
N VAL A 83 -6.51 -19.50 -16.20
CA VAL A 83 -6.37 -19.53 -14.73
C VAL A 83 -5.34 -18.52 -14.28
N TRP A 84 -5.67 -17.75 -13.25
CA TRP A 84 -4.73 -16.87 -12.58
C TRP A 84 -3.79 -17.68 -11.68
N LYS A 85 -2.49 -17.50 -11.83
CA LYS A 85 -1.46 -18.13 -11.01
C LYS A 85 -0.56 -17.06 -10.40
N PRO A 86 -0.06 -17.27 -9.16
CA PRO A 86 0.96 -16.40 -8.60
C PRO A 86 2.18 -16.32 -9.53
N ASP A 87 2.70 -15.11 -9.71
CA ASP A 87 3.89 -14.91 -10.51
C ASP A 87 5.13 -15.50 -9.80
N ALA A 88 5.82 -16.41 -10.47
CA ALA A 88 6.98 -17.10 -9.89
C ALA A 88 8.21 -16.17 -9.70
N LEU A 89 8.27 -15.05 -10.42
CA LEU A 89 9.41 -14.12 -10.39
C LEU A 89 9.17 -12.92 -9.47
N ALA A 90 7.95 -12.72 -9.00
CA ALA A 90 7.59 -11.66 -8.06
C ALA A 90 7.23 -12.26 -6.70
N PRO A 91 8.08 -12.12 -5.68
CA PRO A 91 7.77 -12.65 -4.36
C PRO A 91 6.53 -11.93 -3.79
N ALA A 92 5.66 -12.70 -3.14
CA ALA A 92 4.52 -12.12 -2.42
C ALA A 92 5.00 -11.18 -1.30
N ALA A 93 4.32 -10.05 -1.15
CA ALA A 93 4.61 -9.10 -0.10
C ALA A 93 3.66 -9.31 1.09
N GLY A 94 4.19 -9.84 2.19
CA GLY A 94 3.42 -10.02 3.42
C GLY A 94 3.20 -8.71 4.16
N ILE A 95 2.00 -8.52 4.70
CA ILE A 95 1.66 -7.32 5.50
C ILE A 95 2.12 -7.42 6.96
N GLY A 96 2.52 -8.62 7.43
CA GLY A 96 3.01 -8.84 8.80
C GLY A 96 1.99 -8.38 9.85
N ASN A 97 2.42 -7.53 10.78
CA ASN A 97 1.57 -6.97 11.84
C ASN A 97 0.81 -5.70 11.41
N ALA A 98 0.95 -5.25 10.17
CA ALA A 98 0.16 -4.17 9.63
C ALA A 98 -1.26 -4.65 9.26
N ARG A 99 -2.21 -3.71 9.12
CA ARG A 99 -3.54 -3.97 8.59
C ARG A 99 -3.79 -3.06 7.40
N VAL A 100 -4.41 -3.59 6.37
CA VAL A 100 -5.00 -2.77 5.31
C VAL A 100 -6.31 -2.20 5.86
N LEU A 101 -6.39 -0.89 6.03
CA LEU A 101 -7.62 -0.23 6.47
C LEU A 101 -8.54 0.03 5.29
N GLU A 102 -7.97 0.51 4.20
CA GLU A 102 -8.68 0.96 3.03
C GLU A 102 -7.85 0.66 1.79
N ALA A 103 -8.54 0.37 0.70
CA ALA A 103 -7.94 0.21 -0.62
C ALA A 103 -8.86 0.80 -1.69
N TRP A 104 -8.29 1.38 -2.73
CA TRP A 104 -9.03 2.00 -3.83
C TRP A 104 -8.42 1.64 -5.18
N MET A 105 -9.28 1.60 -6.19
CA MET A 105 -8.96 1.51 -7.60
C MET A 105 -9.70 2.63 -8.34
N ASP A 106 -8.95 3.55 -8.96
CA ASP A 106 -9.51 4.72 -9.66
C ASP A 106 -10.53 5.52 -8.80
N GLY A 107 -10.24 5.67 -7.50
CA GLY A 107 -11.11 6.34 -6.54
C GLY A 107 -12.29 5.50 -6.03
N SER A 108 -12.53 4.31 -6.59
CA SER A 108 -13.55 3.38 -6.10
C SER A 108 -13.00 2.52 -4.98
N SER A 109 -13.72 2.42 -3.86
CA SER A 109 -13.33 1.60 -2.72
C SER A 109 -13.35 0.11 -3.07
N LEU A 110 -12.32 -0.60 -2.66
CA LEU A 110 -12.20 -2.07 -2.75
C LEU A 110 -12.53 -2.70 -1.39
N ASP A 111 -12.93 -3.98 -1.39
CA ASP A 111 -13.10 -4.72 -0.14
C ASP A 111 -11.75 -4.84 0.59
N PRO A 112 -11.58 -4.32 1.80
CA PRO A 112 -10.31 -4.40 2.53
C PRO A 112 -9.89 -5.82 2.90
N LYS A 113 -10.75 -6.82 2.72
CA LYS A 113 -10.45 -8.22 3.02
C LYS A 113 -9.92 -9.00 1.83
N GLN A 114 -10.44 -8.74 0.64
CA GLN A 114 -10.01 -9.44 -0.56
C GLN A 114 -10.34 -8.62 -1.80
N TRP A 115 -9.35 -8.43 -2.67
CA TRP A 115 -9.57 -7.81 -3.97
C TRP A 115 -8.53 -8.27 -4.99
N ARG A 116 -8.90 -8.14 -6.26
CA ARG A 116 -8.01 -8.33 -7.39
C ARG A 116 -8.21 -7.19 -8.38
N VAL A 117 -7.12 -6.56 -8.74
CA VAL A 117 -7.07 -5.50 -9.76
C VAL A 117 -6.31 -6.03 -10.95
N GLU A 118 -7.02 -6.20 -12.07
CA GLU A 118 -6.39 -6.57 -13.35
C GLU A 118 -5.75 -5.32 -13.95
N LEU A 119 -4.54 -5.49 -14.50
CA LEU A 119 -3.84 -4.46 -15.23
C LEU A 119 -4.09 -4.69 -16.71
N PRO A 120 -4.87 -3.81 -17.38
CA PRO A 120 -5.30 -4.02 -18.75
C PRO A 120 -4.13 -3.80 -19.71
N GLN A 121 -3.91 -4.73 -20.64
CA GLN A 121 -2.89 -4.57 -21.69
C GLN A 121 -3.27 -3.45 -22.65
N ASN A 122 -2.29 -2.66 -23.06
CA ASN A 122 -2.44 -1.58 -24.04
C ASN A 122 -3.48 -0.50 -23.65
N GLN A 123 -3.85 -0.42 -22.40
CA GLN A 123 -4.74 0.61 -21.85
C GLN A 123 -4.06 1.32 -20.69
N MET A 124 -4.62 2.43 -20.26
CA MET A 124 -4.15 3.09 -19.06
C MET A 124 -4.43 2.19 -17.85
N ARG A 125 -3.38 1.88 -17.10
CA ARG A 125 -3.49 1.12 -15.85
C ARG A 125 -4.34 1.91 -14.84
N PRO A 126 -5.20 1.24 -14.06
CA PRO A 126 -5.92 1.90 -12.98
C PRO A 126 -4.97 2.42 -11.90
N ALA A 127 -5.33 3.53 -11.27
CA ALA A 127 -4.69 3.99 -10.05
C ALA A 127 -4.99 2.99 -8.91
N ILE A 128 -3.97 2.60 -8.16
CA ILE A 128 -4.12 1.73 -6.99
C ILE A 128 -3.62 2.50 -5.78
N SER A 129 -4.45 2.60 -4.74
CA SER A 129 -4.09 3.22 -3.48
C SER A 129 -4.48 2.33 -2.32
N MET A 130 -3.66 2.27 -1.27
CA MET A 130 -3.99 1.54 -0.05
C MET A 130 -3.43 2.24 1.19
N VAL A 131 -4.18 2.18 2.29
CA VAL A 131 -3.77 2.68 3.60
C VAL A 131 -3.51 1.53 4.54
N LEU A 132 -2.34 1.55 5.13
CA LEU A 132 -1.86 0.59 6.12
C LEU A 132 -1.82 1.25 7.49
N ALA A 133 -2.18 0.48 8.52
CA ALA A 133 -2.04 0.88 9.91
C ALA A 133 -1.30 -0.18 10.72
N ASP A 134 -0.69 0.24 11.80
CA ASP A 134 -0.26 -0.67 12.85
C ASP A 134 -1.46 -1.22 13.66
N ALA A 135 -1.21 -2.16 14.55
CA ALA A 135 -2.24 -2.74 15.41
C ALA A 135 -2.95 -1.70 16.30
N SER A 136 -2.31 -0.56 16.57
CA SER A 136 -2.88 0.54 17.37
C SER A 136 -3.69 1.54 16.53
N GLY A 137 -3.58 1.49 15.20
CA GLY A 137 -4.20 2.45 14.29
C GLY A 137 -3.57 3.85 14.30
N ARG A 138 -2.44 4.04 14.99
CA ARG A 138 -1.81 5.36 15.14
C ARG A 138 -0.80 5.69 14.06
N ASN A 139 -0.11 4.66 13.58
CA ASN A 139 0.88 4.82 12.51
C ASN A 139 0.25 4.42 11.20
N LEU A 140 -0.10 5.42 10.39
CA LEU A 140 -0.70 5.22 9.08
C LEU A 140 0.35 5.41 7.99
N TRP A 141 0.27 4.60 6.95
CA TRP A 141 1.08 4.70 5.76
C TRP A 141 0.23 4.48 4.53
N ARG A 142 0.38 5.33 3.55
CA ARG A 142 -0.31 5.22 2.27
C ARG A 142 0.68 4.77 1.21
N VAL A 143 0.23 3.84 0.37
CA VAL A 143 0.97 3.35 -0.79
C VAL A 143 0.13 3.65 -2.02
N ASP A 144 0.68 4.42 -2.94
CA ASP A 144 0.00 4.88 -4.14
C ASP A 144 0.76 4.46 -5.40
N LEU A 145 0.04 3.91 -6.38
CA LEU A 145 0.52 3.68 -7.72
C LEU A 145 -0.37 4.43 -8.71
N ALA A 146 0.12 5.55 -9.21
CA ALA A 146 -0.61 6.32 -10.22
C ALA A 146 -0.64 5.60 -11.59
N PRO A 147 -1.62 5.90 -12.47
CA PRO A 147 -1.83 5.17 -13.72
C PRO A 147 -0.61 5.15 -14.66
N ARG A 148 0.16 6.22 -14.70
CA ARG A 148 1.35 6.36 -15.56
C ARG A 148 2.67 6.24 -14.82
N ALA A 149 2.62 6.05 -13.51
CA ALA A 149 3.84 5.98 -12.71
C ALA A 149 4.57 4.65 -12.93
N THR A 150 5.87 4.69 -13.06
CA THR A 150 6.72 3.48 -13.12
C THR A 150 7.12 2.99 -11.73
N ARG A 151 6.77 3.75 -10.69
CA ARG A 151 7.10 3.47 -9.29
C ARG A 151 5.94 3.86 -8.39
N ALA A 152 5.65 3.01 -7.40
CA ALA A 152 4.74 3.34 -6.32
C ALA A 152 5.42 4.29 -5.31
N VAL A 153 4.61 5.12 -4.68
CA VAL A 153 5.03 6.11 -3.68
C VAL A 153 4.51 5.70 -2.31
N VAL A 154 5.33 5.88 -1.28
CA VAL A 154 4.94 5.64 0.12
C VAL A 154 4.91 6.98 0.84
N THR A 155 3.78 7.30 1.46
CA THR A 155 3.55 8.54 2.20
C THR A 155 3.21 8.25 3.66
N ALA A 156 3.81 8.99 4.59
CA ALA A 156 3.53 8.84 6.02
C ALA A 156 2.19 9.50 6.40
N GLY A 157 1.46 8.85 7.25
CA GLY A 157 0.03 9.01 7.44
C GLY A 157 -0.52 10.19 8.21
N GLN A 158 0.25 11.16 8.65
CA GLN A 158 -0.39 12.40 9.17
C GLN A 158 -1.04 13.25 8.07
N GLN A 159 -0.58 13.11 6.83
CA GLN A 159 -1.19 13.74 5.65
C GLN A 159 -2.41 12.97 5.13
N VAL A 160 -2.44 11.64 5.28
CA VAL A 160 -3.53 10.78 4.79
C VAL A 160 -4.88 11.09 5.45
N ALA A 161 -4.86 11.41 6.76
CA ALA A 161 -6.08 11.73 7.51
C ALA A 161 -6.69 13.09 7.12
N ARG A 162 -5.91 14.00 6.53
CA ARG A 162 -6.40 15.30 6.06
C ARG A 162 -6.94 15.27 4.65
N GLU A 163 -6.30 14.54 3.74
CA GLU A 163 -6.75 14.44 2.34
C GLU A 163 -8.02 13.60 2.17
N GLY A 164 -8.31 12.67 3.07
CA GLY A 164 -9.56 11.89 3.05
C GLY A 164 -10.79 12.64 3.58
N LEU A 165 -10.59 13.78 4.26
CA LEU A 165 -11.67 14.62 4.80
C LEU A 165 -11.93 15.87 3.95
N GLU A 166 -10.96 16.33 3.21
CA GLU A 166 -11.12 17.36 2.20
C GLU A 166 -11.20 16.62 0.87
N GLY A 167 -12.43 16.50 0.34
CA GLY A 167 -12.64 15.92 -0.98
C GLY A 167 -11.57 16.47 -1.93
N SER A 168 -10.98 15.63 -2.74
CA SER A 168 -9.94 15.97 -3.70
C SER A 168 -10.34 17.25 -4.45
N GLU A 169 -9.96 18.38 -3.92
CA GLU A 169 -9.95 19.61 -4.68
C GLU A 169 -8.87 19.40 -5.73
N PHE A 170 -9.31 18.94 -6.88
CA PHE A 170 -8.51 18.94 -8.09
C PHE A 170 -8.09 20.39 -8.24
N ILE A 171 -6.85 20.71 -7.93
CA ILE A 171 -6.24 21.95 -8.36
C ILE A 171 -6.13 21.80 -9.88
N ASP A 172 -7.16 22.24 -10.56
CA ASP A 172 -7.15 22.42 -12.00
C ASP A 172 -6.14 23.51 -12.30
N LEU A 173 -4.92 23.10 -12.60
CA LEU A 173 -3.84 24.03 -12.94
C LEU A 173 -4.18 24.82 -14.23
N ASP A 174 -5.13 24.37 -15.03
CA ASP A 174 -5.62 25.09 -16.20
C ASP A 174 -6.63 26.19 -15.82
N ALA A 175 -7.36 26.03 -14.71
CA ALA A 175 -8.29 27.07 -14.25
C ALA A 175 -7.57 28.29 -13.67
N SER A 176 -6.37 28.12 -13.13
CA SER A 176 -5.56 29.25 -12.63
C SER A 176 -4.92 30.10 -13.75
N GLY A 177 -4.94 29.61 -14.99
CA GLY A 177 -4.42 30.34 -16.17
C GLY A 177 -5.39 31.34 -16.82
N GLN A 178 -6.67 31.30 -16.45
CA GLN A 178 -7.68 32.17 -17.06
C GLN A 178 -7.97 33.49 -16.30
N GLY A 179 -7.16 33.79 -15.31
CA GLY A 179 -7.25 35.04 -14.56
C GLY A 179 -6.53 36.25 -15.21
N VAL A 180 -6.33 36.25 -16.52
CA VAL A 180 -5.77 37.41 -17.21
C VAL A 180 -6.92 38.35 -17.56
N THR A 181 -7.09 39.38 -16.75
CA THR A 181 -7.93 40.54 -17.06
C THR A 181 -7.52 41.16 -18.41
N PRO A 182 -8.42 41.36 -19.32
CA PRO A 182 -8.11 42.13 -20.54
C PRO A 182 -7.85 43.60 -20.16
N TRP A 183 -6.91 44.16 -20.82
CA TRP A 183 -6.51 45.57 -20.81
C TRP A 183 -7.64 46.51 -21.16
#